data_aab94e5bed4617bd59d2add84614ec30
#
_entry.id   aab94e5bed4617bd59d2add84614ec30
#
_cell.length_a   1.000
_cell.length_b   1.000
_cell.length_c   1.000
_cell.angle_alpha   90.00
_cell.angle_beta   90.00
_cell.angle_gamma   90.00
#
_symmetry.space_group_name_H-M   'P 1'
#
loop_
_entity.id
_entity.type
_entity.pdbx_description
1 polymer ?
#
loop_
_entity_poly.entity_id
_entity_poly.type
_entity_poly.pdbx_seq_one_letter_code
_entity_poly.pdbx_strand_id
1 'polypeptide(L)'
;MGFDAASYEYSAGRIRFRVTPSTVRDNGVYVRLIQTNPANPVKNIRVVLSRDEYNFEKDLLSGNFMTFMGQFSTIRFMDLLGTNGSPVQEWNQTTRADQDTQAMPSGISIELLAKIIRRTGRNAWVNIPHLASNDYVTKLAQYLKANISSNRLIYIEYSN
;
A
#
# COMPACT_ATOMS: atom_id res chain seq x y z
N MET A 1 5.67 19.88 4.18
CA MET A 1 6.62 19.89 3.06
C MET A 1 6.15 20.87 2.02
N GLY A 2 6.94 21.85 1.66
CA GLY A 2 6.69 22.72 0.53
C GLY A 2 7.65 22.35 -0.61
N PHE A 3 7.33 22.70 -1.82
CA PHE A 3 8.30 22.71 -2.90
C PHE A 3 8.50 24.14 -3.39
N ASP A 4 9.69 24.47 -3.80
CA ASP A 4 9.97 25.74 -4.41
C ASP A 4 9.46 25.72 -5.85
N ALA A 5 8.59 26.67 -6.19
CA ALA A 5 8.05 26.82 -7.55
C ALA A 5 9.16 26.97 -8.62
N ALA A 6 10.33 27.51 -8.25
CA ALA A 6 11.48 27.63 -9.13
C ALA A 6 12.20 26.28 -9.40
N SER A 7 11.86 25.20 -8.69
CA SER A 7 12.50 23.90 -8.80
C SER A 7 11.63 22.82 -9.46
N TYR A 8 10.57 23.19 -10.17
CA TYR A 8 9.77 22.23 -10.92
C TYR A 8 10.01 22.31 -12.42
N GLU A 9 9.94 21.17 -13.07
CA GLU A 9 9.99 21.02 -14.52
C GLU A 9 8.64 20.48 -14.98
N TYR A 10 8.08 21.08 -16.02
CA TYR A 10 6.83 20.67 -16.63
C TYR A 10 7.03 20.17 -18.06
N SER A 11 6.48 19.02 -18.36
CA SER A 11 6.30 18.53 -19.72
C SER A 11 4.91 17.90 -19.84
N ALA A 12 4.44 17.63 -21.04
CA ALA A 12 3.10 17.08 -21.26
C ALA A 12 2.87 15.80 -20.44
N GLY A 13 1.91 15.86 -19.51
CA GLY A 13 1.57 14.73 -18.64
C GLY A 13 2.55 14.44 -17.50
N ARG A 14 3.58 15.28 -17.30
CA ARG A 14 4.60 15.04 -16.27
C ARG A 14 5.01 16.34 -15.58
N ILE A 15 5.06 16.29 -14.27
CA ILE A 15 5.63 17.35 -13.44
C ILE A 15 6.73 16.74 -12.59
N ARG A 16 7.93 17.31 -12.68
CA ARG A 16 9.06 16.95 -11.80
C ARG A 16 9.31 18.10 -10.84
N PHE A 17 9.40 17.80 -9.57
CA PHE A 17 9.68 18.81 -8.54
C PHE A 17 10.60 18.25 -7.45
N ARG A 18 11.32 19.16 -6.80
CA ARG A 18 12.15 18.83 -5.66
C ARG A 18 11.35 19.01 -4.39
N VAL A 19 11.31 17.98 -3.56
CA VAL A 19 10.74 18.07 -2.22
C VAL A 19 11.83 18.59 -1.29
N THR A 20 11.58 19.75 -0.69
CA THR A 20 12.45 20.31 0.35
C THR A 20 11.93 19.88 1.72
N PRO A 21 12.75 19.30 2.60
CA PRO A 21 12.34 19.05 3.96
C PRO A 21 11.90 20.36 4.62
N SER A 22 10.68 20.41 5.11
CA SER A 22 10.18 21.52 5.90
C SER A 22 10.58 21.33 7.36
N THR A 23 10.85 22.42 8.08
CA THR A 23 11.00 22.40 9.52
C THR A 23 9.69 22.15 10.26
N VAL A 24 8.57 22.18 9.55
CA VAL A 24 7.24 21.89 10.09
C VAL A 24 7.01 20.39 10.00
N ARG A 25 6.78 19.74 11.14
CA ARG A 25 6.42 18.32 11.22
C ARG A 25 5.09 18.06 10.49
N ASP A 26 4.96 16.91 9.88
CA ASP A 26 3.71 16.31 9.34
C ASP A 26 3.19 16.84 8.00
N ASN A 27 4.01 17.47 7.21
CA ASN A 27 3.61 17.90 5.87
C ASN A 27 4.03 16.89 4.81
N GLY A 28 3.05 16.18 4.24
CA GLY A 28 3.23 15.37 3.04
C GLY A 28 3.29 16.21 1.76
N VAL A 29 3.41 15.55 0.62
CA VAL A 29 3.18 16.17 -0.69
C VAL A 29 1.70 16.05 -1.01
N TYR A 30 1.05 17.19 -1.26
CA TYR A 30 -0.35 17.22 -1.63
C TYR A 30 -0.48 17.54 -3.12
N VAL A 31 -1.21 16.71 -3.83
CA VAL A 31 -1.61 16.96 -5.22
C VAL A 31 -3.10 17.33 -5.20
N ARG A 32 -3.41 18.55 -5.63
CA ARG A 32 -4.79 19.03 -5.70
C ARG A 32 -5.20 19.21 -7.16
N LEU A 33 -6.24 18.49 -7.58
CA LEU A 33 -6.91 18.71 -8.84
C LEU A 33 -7.93 19.83 -8.65
N ILE A 34 -7.72 20.95 -9.33
CA ILE A 34 -8.61 22.12 -9.24
C ILE A 34 -9.75 21.99 -10.26
N GLN A 35 -9.44 21.44 -11.43
CA GLN A 35 -10.39 21.31 -12.53
C GLN A 35 -10.03 20.10 -13.39
N THR A 36 -11.06 19.44 -13.91
CA THR A 36 -10.93 18.38 -14.92
C THR A 36 -12.07 18.52 -15.94
N ASN A 37 -11.85 18.00 -17.14
CA ASN A 37 -12.88 17.92 -18.16
C ASN A 37 -13.69 16.64 -17.97
N PRO A 38 -15.00 16.67 -17.67
CA PRO A 38 -15.80 15.45 -17.47
C PRO A 38 -15.81 14.51 -18.68
N ALA A 39 -15.72 15.04 -19.91
CA ALA A 39 -15.68 14.23 -21.12
C ALA A 39 -14.31 13.56 -21.36
N ASN A 40 -13.25 14.10 -20.75
CA ASN A 40 -11.91 13.53 -20.79
C ASN A 40 -11.20 13.82 -19.46
N PRO A 41 -11.56 13.11 -18.38
CA PRO A 41 -11.01 13.39 -17.07
C PRO A 41 -9.53 13.01 -16.98
N VAL A 42 -8.83 13.67 -16.06
CA VAL A 42 -7.45 13.26 -15.72
C VAL A 42 -7.48 11.86 -15.13
N LYS A 43 -6.66 10.98 -15.68
CA LYS A 43 -6.58 9.56 -15.29
C LYS A 43 -5.15 9.16 -14.97
N ASN A 44 -4.99 8.04 -14.29
CA ASN A 44 -3.69 7.40 -14.04
C ASN A 44 -2.67 8.33 -13.37
N ILE A 45 -3.12 9.14 -12.41
CA ILE A 45 -2.24 10.01 -11.66
C ILE A 45 -1.29 9.15 -10.84
N ARG A 46 0.01 9.46 -10.92
CA ARG A 46 1.06 8.79 -10.16
C ARG A 46 1.95 9.84 -9.51
N VAL A 47 2.36 9.60 -8.29
CA VAL A 47 3.40 10.36 -7.60
C VAL A 47 4.49 9.38 -7.22
N VAL A 48 5.62 9.48 -7.88
CA VAL A 48 6.73 8.54 -7.74
C VAL A 48 8.04 9.27 -7.52
N LEU A 49 8.97 8.65 -6.82
CA LEU A 49 10.32 9.17 -6.71
C LEU A 49 11.02 9.08 -8.08
N SER A 50 11.79 10.11 -8.45
CA SER A 50 12.46 10.14 -9.76
C SER A 50 13.33 8.91 -10.03
N ARG A 51 13.95 8.32 -9.00
CA ARG A 51 14.74 7.10 -9.13
C ARG A 51 13.91 5.84 -9.44
N ASP A 52 12.62 5.85 -9.07
CA ASP A 52 11.71 4.70 -9.25
C ASP A 52 10.83 4.88 -10.51
N GLU A 53 10.88 6.06 -11.17
CA GLU A 53 10.04 6.42 -12.31
C GLU A 53 10.07 5.40 -13.45
N TYR A 54 11.21 4.78 -13.69
CA TYR A 54 11.36 3.78 -14.74
C TYR A 54 10.75 2.42 -14.41
N ASN A 55 10.66 2.09 -13.12
CA ASN A 55 10.29 0.75 -12.68
C ASN A 55 8.96 0.65 -11.92
N PHE A 56 8.34 1.78 -11.56
CA PHE A 56 7.19 1.77 -10.64
C PHE A 56 5.99 0.95 -11.14
N GLU A 57 5.82 0.80 -12.44
CA GLU A 57 4.75 -0.04 -13.01
C GLU A 57 5.10 -1.52 -13.03
N LYS A 58 6.39 -1.84 -13.06
CA LYS A 58 6.90 -3.22 -13.10
C LYS A 58 7.12 -3.78 -11.70
N ASP A 59 7.51 -2.93 -10.77
CA ASP A 59 7.83 -3.30 -9.40
C ASP A 59 6.96 -2.53 -8.42
N LEU A 60 6.15 -3.26 -7.67
CA LEU A 60 5.25 -2.71 -6.65
C LEU A 60 6.01 -1.98 -5.53
N LEU A 61 7.23 -2.43 -5.23
CA LEU A 61 8.00 -1.98 -4.08
C LEU A 61 9.29 -1.31 -4.53
N SER A 62 9.60 -0.16 -3.92
CA SER A 62 10.85 0.54 -4.20
C SER A 62 12.08 -0.28 -3.79
N GLY A 63 13.20 -0.08 -4.48
CA GLY A 63 14.46 -0.76 -4.18
C GLY A 63 14.92 -0.55 -2.74
N ASN A 64 14.74 0.67 -2.20
CA ASN A 64 15.08 0.98 -0.80
C ASN A 64 14.23 0.18 0.18
N PHE A 65 12.92 0.08 -0.08
CA PHE A 65 12.03 -0.72 0.75
C PHE A 65 12.44 -2.19 0.71
N MET A 66 12.77 -2.73 -0.46
CA MET A 66 13.23 -4.11 -0.60
C MET A 66 14.53 -4.36 0.15
N THR A 67 15.50 -3.45 0.08
CA THR A 67 16.75 -3.54 0.83
C THR A 67 16.49 -3.53 2.33
N PHE A 68 15.61 -2.64 2.80
CA PHE A 68 15.23 -2.56 4.22
C PHE A 68 14.53 -3.85 4.68
N MET A 69 13.50 -4.31 3.95
CA MET A 69 12.78 -5.55 4.29
C MET A 69 13.66 -6.79 4.19
N GLY A 70 14.71 -6.73 3.39
CA GLY A 70 15.69 -7.80 3.25
C GLY A 70 16.42 -8.18 4.55
N GLN A 71 16.46 -7.28 5.52
CA GLN A 71 17.13 -7.49 6.81
C GLN A 71 16.32 -8.35 7.79
N PHE A 72 15.03 -8.57 7.53
CA PHE A 72 14.13 -9.29 8.42
C PHE A 72 13.76 -10.65 7.82
N SER A 73 13.61 -11.66 8.67
CA SER A 73 13.10 -12.98 8.27
C SER A 73 11.56 -13.00 8.20
N THR A 74 10.91 -12.19 9.02
CA THR A 74 9.44 -12.11 9.16
C THR A 74 9.01 -10.65 9.20
N ILE A 75 7.91 -10.33 8.51
CA ILE A 75 7.31 -8.99 8.47
C ILE A 75 5.92 -9.06 9.11
N ARG A 76 5.66 -8.20 10.10
CA ARG A 76 4.34 -8.03 10.71
C ARG A 76 3.56 -6.96 9.97
N PHE A 77 2.32 -7.28 9.56
CA PHE A 77 1.49 -6.44 8.70
C PHE A 77 0.35 -5.73 9.44
N MET A 78 0.40 -5.63 10.74
CA MET A 78 -0.67 -5.11 11.60
C MET A 78 -1.22 -3.75 11.13
N ASP A 79 -0.35 -2.75 10.97
CA ASP A 79 -0.76 -1.39 10.61
C ASP A 79 -1.24 -1.29 9.15
N LEU A 80 -0.61 -2.04 8.24
CA LEU A 80 -1.05 -2.09 6.85
C LEU A 80 -2.45 -2.72 6.70
N LEU A 81 -2.81 -3.62 7.59
CA LEU A 81 -4.14 -4.25 7.62
C LEU A 81 -5.17 -3.46 8.43
N GLY A 82 -4.78 -2.33 9.04
CA GLY A 82 -5.67 -1.51 9.86
C GLY A 82 -6.30 -2.31 11.01
N THR A 83 -5.53 -3.19 11.67
CA THR A 83 -6.08 -4.16 12.62
C THR A 83 -6.57 -3.50 13.91
N ASN A 84 -5.89 -2.45 14.37
CA ASN A 84 -6.27 -1.71 15.56
C ASN A 84 -7.62 -1.00 15.36
N GLY A 85 -8.64 -1.42 16.11
CA GLY A 85 -9.98 -0.86 15.99
C GLY A 85 -10.63 -1.12 14.62
N SER A 86 -10.22 -2.16 13.92
CA SER A 86 -10.77 -2.51 12.61
C SER A 86 -12.29 -2.71 12.67
N PRO A 87 -13.06 -2.07 11.78
CA PRO A 87 -14.51 -2.26 11.69
C PRO A 87 -14.89 -3.54 10.93
N VAL A 88 -13.91 -4.24 10.37
CA VAL A 88 -14.13 -5.40 9.49
C VAL A 88 -14.60 -6.60 10.29
N GLN A 89 -15.75 -7.14 9.89
CA GLN A 89 -16.33 -8.37 10.41
C GLN A 89 -16.41 -9.44 9.32
N GLU A 90 -16.89 -9.04 8.15
CA GLU A 90 -17.15 -9.95 7.04
C GLU A 90 -16.14 -9.76 5.89
N TRP A 91 -15.92 -10.81 5.13
CA TRP A 91 -14.97 -10.80 4.01
C TRP A 91 -15.26 -9.70 2.98
N ASN A 92 -16.53 -9.43 2.69
CA ASN A 92 -16.92 -8.40 1.73
C ASN A 92 -16.70 -6.95 2.21
N GLN A 93 -16.33 -6.76 3.49
CA GLN A 93 -15.99 -5.46 4.05
C GLN A 93 -14.49 -5.14 3.94
N THR A 94 -13.68 -6.07 3.44
CA THR A 94 -12.26 -5.80 3.20
C THR A 94 -12.07 -4.77 2.10
N THR A 95 -10.95 -4.04 2.17
CA THR A 95 -10.53 -3.18 1.06
C THR A 95 -10.34 -4.03 -0.20
N ARG A 96 -10.83 -3.53 -1.32
CA ARG A 96 -10.69 -4.21 -2.62
C ARG A 96 -9.47 -3.68 -3.37
N ALA A 97 -8.87 -4.53 -4.18
CA ALA A 97 -7.69 -4.17 -4.97
C ALA A 97 -7.98 -3.10 -6.05
N ASP A 98 -9.23 -2.99 -6.48
CA ASP A 98 -9.70 -2.06 -7.52
C ASP A 98 -10.21 -0.72 -6.97
N GLN A 99 -10.11 -0.47 -5.66
CA GLN A 99 -10.46 0.81 -5.09
C GLN A 99 -9.43 1.91 -5.42
N ASP A 100 -9.90 3.15 -5.52
CA ASP A 100 -9.07 4.31 -5.86
C ASP A 100 -7.94 4.55 -4.86
N THR A 101 -8.09 4.09 -3.63
CA THR A 101 -7.07 4.16 -2.58
C THR A 101 -7.00 2.88 -1.78
N GLN A 102 -5.79 2.55 -1.32
CA GLN A 102 -5.55 1.47 -0.35
C GLN A 102 -5.39 2.00 1.09
N ALA A 103 -5.50 3.33 1.29
CA ALA A 103 -5.44 3.97 2.60
C ALA A 103 -6.84 4.01 3.25
N MET A 104 -7.41 2.84 3.46
CA MET A 104 -8.75 2.67 4.05
C MET A 104 -8.66 2.34 5.55
N PRO A 105 -9.68 2.66 6.36
CA PRO A 105 -9.76 2.21 7.76
C PRO A 105 -9.69 0.68 7.92
N SER A 106 -10.12 -0.06 6.90
CA SER A 106 -10.01 -1.52 6.80
C SER A 106 -8.62 -2.02 6.35
N GLY A 107 -7.64 -1.12 6.27
CA GLY A 107 -6.30 -1.44 5.79
C GLY A 107 -6.20 -1.62 4.28
N ILE A 108 -5.08 -2.15 3.83
CA ILE A 108 -4.87 -2.50 2.42
C ILE A 108 -5.67 -3.74 2.02
N SER A 109 -5.87 -3.94 0.73
CA SER A 109 -6.52 -5.16 0.23
C SER A 109 -5.67 -6.42 0.49
N ILE A 110 -6.33 -7.55 0.67
CA ILE A 110 -5.64 -8.83 0.89
C ILE A 110 -4.83 -9.24 -0.36
N GLU A 111 -5.29 -8.84 -1.55
CA GLU A 111 -4.55 -9.03 -2.80
C GLU A 111 -3.22 -8.27 -2.80
N LEU A 112 -3.22 -7.03 -2.30
CA LEU A 112 -2.00 -6.22 -2.19
C LEU A 112 -1.07 -6.80 -1.13
N LEU A 113 -1.61 -7.22 0.03
CA LEU A 113 -0.85 -7.93 1.06
C LEU A 113 -0.12 -9.15 0.47
N ALA A 114 -0.84 -9.99 -0.26
CA ALA A 114 -0.26 -11.19 -0.88
C ALA A 114 0.84 -10.85 -1.90
N LYS A 115 0.66 -9.76 -2.69
CA LYS A 115 1.69 -9.26 -3.60
C LYS A 115 2.95 -8.83 -2.84
N ILE A 116 2.81 -8.12 -1.72
CA ILE A 116 3.94 -7.67 -0.89
C ILE A 116 4.68 -8.88 -0.31
N ILE A 117 3.97 -9.86 0.24
CA ILE A 117 4.57 -11.08 0.79
C ILE A 117 5.37 -11.82 -0.29
N ARG A 118 4.77 -12.04 -1.47
CA ARG A 118 5.47 -12.69 -2.60
C ARG A 118 6.70 -11.91 -3.03
N ARG A 119 6.57 -10.59 -3.17
CA ARG A 119 7.66 -9.75 -3.68
C ARG A 119 8.83 -9.65 -2.69
N THR A 120 8.55 -9.54 -1.40
CA THR A 120 9.59 -9.50 -0.36
C THR A 120 10.22 -10.88 -0.13
N GLY A 121 9.49 -11.95 -0.39
CA GLY A 121 9.94 -13.32 -0.14
C GLY A 121 10.19 -13.61 1.35
N ARG A 122 9.56 -12.85 2.26
CA ARG A 122 9.70 -13.02 3.71
C ARG A 122 8.53 -13.80 4.28
N ASN A 123 8.71 -14.35 5.49
CA ASN A 123 7.58 -14.86 6.25
C ASN A 123 6.64 -13.70 6.62
N ALA A 124 5.38 -14.00 6.78
CA ALA A 124 4.37 -13.01 7.10
C ALA A 124 3.77 -13.23 8.48
N TRP A 125 3.57 -12.15 9.21
CA TRP A 125 2.77 -12.14 10.42
C TRP A 125 1.53 -11.29 10.15
N VAL A 126 0.39 -11.96 10.05
CA VAL A 126 -0.90 -11.41 9.63
C VAL A 126 -1.84 -11.37 10.83
N ASN A 127 -2.37 -10.19 11.11
CA ASN A 127 -3.35 -10.00 12.17
C ASN A 127 -4.76 -10.14 11.60
N ILE A 128 -5.64 -10.81 12.33
CA ILE A 128 -7.06 -10.93 12.04
C ILE A 128 -7.82 -9.84 12.81
N PRO A 129 -8.75 -9.10 12.19
CA PRO A 129 -9.60 -8.14 12.91
C PRO A 129 -10.34 -8.80 14.07
N HIS A 130 -10.43 -8.10 15.20
CA HIS A 130 -11.04 -8.65 16.44
C HIS A 130 -12.54 -8.99 16.30
N LEU A 131 -13.24 -8.38 15.34
CA LEU A 131 -14.65 -8.66 15.06
C LEU A 131 -14.84 -9.68 13.92
N ALA A 132 -13.76 -10.21 13.35
CA ALA A 132 -13.83 -11.07 12.17
C ALA A 132 -14.68 -12.32 12.41
N SER A 133 -15.62 -12.58 11.49
CA SER A 133 -16.43 -13.79 11.47
C SER A 133 -15.60 -15.04 11.11
N ASN A 134 -16.13 -16.21 11.41
CA ASN A 134 -15.52 -17.47 10.97
C ASN A 134 -15.42 -17.58 9.43
N ASP A 135 -16.37 -16.99 8.70
CA ASP A 135 -16.32 -16.91 7.23
C ASP A 135 -15.14 -16.08 6.77
N TYR A 136 -14.92 -14.90 7.39
CA TYR A 136 -13.74 -14.08 7.12
C TYR A 136 -12.44 -14.86 7.30
N VAL A 137 -12.27 -15.49 8.47
CA VAL A 137 -11.06 -16.26 8.81
C VAL A 137 -10.82 -17.38 7.81
N THR A 138 -11.88 -18.11 7.44
CA THR A 138 -11.82 -19.20 6.46
C THR A 138 -11.38 -18.69 5.09
N LYS A 139 -11.98 -17.60 4.61
CA LYS A 139 -11.65 -17.01 3.30
C LYS A 139 -10.25 -16.43 3.28
N LEU A 140 -9.82 -15.77 4.35
CA LEU A 140 -8.46 -15.28 4.48
C LEU A 140 -7.45 -16.43 4.40
N ALA A 141 -7.66 -17.50 5.16
CA ALA A 141 -6.78 -18.67 5.14
C ALA A 141 -6.72 -19.33 3.76
N GLN A 142 -7.87 -19.50 3.10
CA GLN A 142 -7.95 -20.03 1.74
C GLN A 142 -7.21 -19.14 0.74
N TYR A 143 -7.41 -17.82 0.83
CA TYR A 143 -6.75 -16.87 -0.05
C TYR A 143 -5.24 -16.87 0.11
N LEU A 144 -4.75 -16.82 1.35
CA LEU A 144 -3.31 -16.85 1.63
C LEU A 144 -2.69 -18.18 1.17
N LYS A 145 -3.34 -19.31 1.44
CA LYS A 145 -2.89 -20.64 0.99
C LYS A 145 -2.79 -20.74 -0.53
N ALA A 146 -3.74 -20.16 -1.25
CA ALA A 146 -3.76 -20.19 -2.72
C ALA A 146 -2.72 -19.24 -3.35
N ASN A 147 -2.36 -18.16 -2.66
CA ASN A 147 -1.57 -17.07 -3.24
C ASN A 147 -0.14 -16.95 -2.67
N ILE A 148 0.18 -17.63 -1.59
CA ILE A 148 1.52 -17.59 -0.99
C ILE A 148 2.19 -18.96 -1.14
N SER A 149 3.47 -18.94 -1.51
CA SER A 149 4.24 -20.17 -1.67
C SER A 149 4.35 -20.97 -0.36
N SER A 150 4.22 -22.29 -0.43
CA SER A 150 4.29 -23.21 0.72
C SER A 150 5.62 -23.20 1.47
N ASN A 151 6.67 -22.63 0.89
CA ASN A 151 7.98 -22.47 1.56
C ASN A 151 8.05 -21.21 2.43
N ARG A 152 6.93 -20.49 2.62
CA ARG A 152 6.83 -19.33 3.49
C ARG A 152 5.94 -19.63 4.68
N LEU A 153 6.40 -19.24 5.86
CA LEU A 153 5.59 -19.33 7.08
C LEU A 153 4.67 -18.13 7.15
N ILE A 154 3.42 -18.39 7.48
CA ILE A 154 2.41 -17.37 7.78
C ILE A 154 2.00 -17.55 9.23
N TYR A 155 2.38 -16.60 10.07
CA TYR A 155 1.94 -16.51 11.45
C TYR A 155 0.63 -15.76 11.49
N ILE A 156 -0.37 -16.33 12.15
CA ILE A 156 -1.68 -15.70 12.31
C ILE A 156 -1.85 -15.30 13.78
N GLU A 157 -2.17 -14.04 13.97
CA GLU A 157 -2.51 -13.47 15.27
C GLU A 157 -3.96 -13.02 15.24
N TYR A 158 -4.77 -13.48 16.20
CA TYR A 158 -6.14 -13.05 16.33
C TYR A 158 -6.18 -11.76 17.15
N SER A 159 -6.60 -10.68 16.49
CA SER A 159 -6.62 -9.34 17.08
C SER A 159 -5.21 -8.74 17.32
N ASN A 160 -5.18 -7.62 18.01
CA ASN A 160 -3.99 -6.98 18.54
C ASN A 160 -4.34 -6.30 19.87
#